data_070fdf98c0b6f4c877751ccee462c714
#
_entry.id   070fdf98c0b6f4c877751ccee462c714
#
_cell.length_a   1.000
_cell.length_b   1.000
_cell.length_c   1.000
_cell.angle_alpha   90.00
_cell.angle_beta   90.00
_cell.angle_gamma   90.00
#
_symmetry.space_group_name_H-M   'P 1'
#
loop_
_entity.id
_entity.type
_entity.pdbx_description
1 polymer ?
#
loop_
_entity_poly.entity_id
_entity_poly.type
_entity_poly.pdbx_seq_one_letter_code
_entity_poly.pdbx_strand_id
1 'polypeptide(L)'
;ARRGRSFNHNPTPGHSPQLTHYVALFNQRDWEALRQLLSSEVQLQQSSHPVRKGAADVGTFFTIYARCDFGRLEAAWLDGREVILVYPPEATTPLYLMWLEWQANRIVFIRDYRYVDYLLAELPLIELVRANY
;
A
#
# COMPACT_ATOMS: atom_id res chain seq x y z
N ALA A 1 -24.74 16.53 -6.85
CA ALA A 1 -23.91 16.41 -7.10
C ALA A 1 -23.52 16.39 -7.26
N ARG A 2 -23.90 16.55 -7.22
CA ARG A 2 -23.07 16.45 -7.46
C ARG A 2 -22.40 16.56 -7.69
N ARG A 3 -23.12 16.99 -7.56
CA ARG A 3 -22.19 17.05 -7.84
C ARG A 3 -21.54 17.03 -8.02
N GLY A 4 -22.39 17.51 -7.79
CA GLY A 4 -21.54 17.51 -8.13
C GLY A 4 -21.12 17.39 -8.06
N ARG A 5 -21.10 17.71 -7.82
CA ARG A 5 -20.35 17.58 -7.87
C ARG A 5 -19.96 17.25 -7.74
N SER A 6 -20.69 17.66 -7.63
CA SER A 6 -20.07 17.42 -7.71
C SER A 6 -19.88 16.97 -7.61
N PHE A 7 -20.35 17.02 -7.44
CA PHE A 7 -19.85 16.48 -7.54
C PHE A 7 -19.88 16.12 -7.25
N ASN A 8 -20.34 16.34 -7.09
CA ASN A 8 -20.15 15.93 -6.96
C ASN A 8 -20.12 15.44 -6.70
N HIS A 9 -20.48 15.22 -6.55
CA HIS A 9 -20.43 14.53 -6.42
C HIS A 9 -19.78 14.26 -5.86
N ASN A 10 -20.63 13.24 -5.47
CA ASN A 10 -19.48 13.44 -4.61
C ASN A 10 -18.27 12.60 -5.01
N PRO A 11 -17.31 13.18 -5.61
CA PRO A 11 -16.19 12.41 -6.13
C PRO A 11 -15.33 11.80 -5.01
N THR A 12 -14.74 10.62 -5.29
CA THR A 12 -13.76 10.00 -4.44
C THR A 12 -12.51 10.88 -4.43
N PRO A 13 -11.93 11.18 -3.27
CA PRO A 13 -10.68 11.95 -3.23
C PRO A 13 -9.57 11.24 -3.99
N GLY A 14 -8.74 12.00 -4.68
CA GLY A 14 -7.56 11.47 -5.31
C GLY A 14 -6.52 11.02 -4.29
N HIS A 15 -5.63 10.13 -4.70
CA HIS A 15 -4.57 9.66 -3.83
C HIS A 15 -3.44 10.67 -3.74
N SER A 16 -2.70 10.62 -2.64
CA SER A 16 -1.56 11.51 -2.45
C SER A 16 -0.50 11.25 -3.50
N PRO A 17 0.25 12.28 -3.91
CA PRO A 17 1.33 12.08 -4.87
C PRO A 17 2.39 11.10 -4.38
N GLN A 18 2.69 11.09 -3.08
CA GLN A 18 3.65 10.16 -2.52
C GLN A 18 3.20 8.71 -2.72
N LEU A 19 1.94 8.42 -2.42
CA LEU A 19 1.44 7.06 -2.57
C LEU A 19 1.38 6.66 -4.03
N THR A 20 0.92 7.55 -4.89
CA THR A 20 0.86 7.29 -6.32
C THR A 20 2.24 6.95 -6.86
N HIS A 21 3.26 7.70 -6.43
CA HIS A 21 4.63 7.47 -6.85
C HIS A 21 5.15 6.12 -6.35
N TYR A 22 4.89 5.81 -5.07
CA TYR A 22 5.30 4.54 -4.48
C TYR A 22 4.71 3.36 -5.25
N VAL A 23 3.41 3.41 -5.52
CA VAL A 23 2.73 2.33 -6.23
C VAL A 23 3.31 2.16 -7.64
N ALA A 24 3.56 3.27 -8.33
CA ALA A 24 4.14 3.21 -9.67
C ALA A 24 5.53 2.57 -9.65
N LEU A 25 6.39 2.98 -8.71
CA LEU A 25 7.72 2.40 -8.60
C LEU A 25 7.66 0.91 -8.27
N PHE A 26 6.75 0.52 -7.40
CA PHE A 26 6.61 -0.88 -7.00
C PHE A 26 6.17 -1.71 -8.21
N ASN A 27 5.21 -1.22 -8.96
CA ASN A 27 4.72 -1.94 -10.15
C ASN A 27 5.77 -1.99 -11.25
N GLN A 28 6.66 -1.01 -11.31
CA GLN A 28 7.79 -1.00 -12.23
C GLN A 28 8.96 -1.84 -11.72
N ARG A 29 8.88 -2.33 -10.49
CA ARG A 29 9.94 -3.09 -9.82
C ARG A 29 11.22 -2.27 -9.70
N ASP A 30 11.08 -0.98 -9.46
CA ASP A 30 12.24 -0.09 -9.26
C ASP A 30 12.61 -0.08 -7.79
N TRP A 31 13.23 -1.16 -7.36
CA TRP A 31 13.51 -1.39 -5.93
C TRP A 31 14.50 -0.38 -5.37
N GLU A 32 15.43 0.07 -6.18
CA GLU A 32 16.41 1.05 -5.72
C GLU A 32 15.75 2.39 -5.43
N ALA A 33 14.87 2.85 -6.32
CA ALA A 33 14.15 4.10 -6.10
C ALA A 33 13.28 4.00 -4.86
N LEU A 34 12.66 2.83 -4.63
CA LEU A 34 11.84 2.62 -3.43
C LEU A 34 12.67 2.70 -2.15
N ARG A 35 13.87 2.12 -2.16
CA ARG A 35 14.75 2.20 -0.99
C ARG A 35 15.11 3.63 -0.65
N GLN A 36 15.23 4.49 -1.64
CA GLN A 36 15.58 5.88 -1.42
C GLN A 36 14.44 6.68 -0.79
N LEU A 37 13.22 6.15 -0.78
CA LEU A 37 12.10 6.81 -0.11
C LEU A 37 12.09 6.55 1.39
N LEU A 38 12.87 5.60 1.89
CA LEU A 38 12.83 5.23 3.29
C LEU A 38 13.54 6.26 4.17
N SER A 39 12.89 6.64 5.26
CA SER A 39 13.54 7.41 6.32
C SER A 39 14.60 6.54 7.00
N SER A 40 15.64 7.17 7.54
CA SER A 40 16.63 6.44 8.33
C SER A 40 16.01 5.80 9.57
N GLU A 41 14.84 6.27 10.00
CA GLU A 41 14.16 5.76 11.19
C GLU A 41 12.90 4.96 10.84
N VAL A 42 12.79 4.51 9.60
CA VAL A 42 11.63 3.76 9.15
C VAL A 42 11.47 2.46 9.96
N GLN A 43 10.21 2.07 10.18
CA GLN A 43 9.88 0.80 10.81
C GLN A 43 8.98 0.01 9.87
N LEU A 44 9.17 -1.31 9.89
CA LEU A 44 8.33 -2.24 9.15
C LEU A 44 7.71 -3.21 10.14
N GLN A 45 6.38 -3.32 10.09
CA GLN A 45 5.65 -4.28 10.90
C GLN A 45 4.91 -5.25 9.99
N GLN A 46 5.21 -6.53 10.13
CA GLN A 46 4.51 -7.61 9.46
C GLN A 46 4.03 -8.59 10.51
N SER A 47 2.83 -9.14 10.29
CA SER A 47 2.23 -10.05 11.26
C SER A 47 3.12 -11.27 11.46
N SER A 48 3.27 -11.69 12.71
CA SER A 48 4.05 -12.87 13.08
C SER A 48 5.55 -12.72 12.86
N HIS A 49 6.02 -11.50 12.68
CA HIS A 49 7.44 -11.21 12.48
C HIS A 49 7.87 -10.09 13.42
N PRO A 50 9.11 -10.07 13.86
CA PRO A 50 9.63 -8.95 14.66
C PRO A 50 9.59 -7.66 13.87
N VAL A 51 9.39 -6.54 14.56
CA VAL A 51 9.45 -5.22 13.94
C VAL A 51 10.87 -4.97 13.45
N ARG A 52 11.03 -4.55 12.19
CA ARG A 52 12.30 -4.15 11.63
C ARG A 52 12.44 -2.64 11.70
N LYS A 53 13.65 -2.17 11.92
CA LYS A 53 13.92 -0.75 12.09
C LYS A 53 15.13 -0.34 11.28
N GLY A 54 15.04 0.88 10.71
CA GLY A 54 16.15 1.47 9.96
C GLY A 54 16.10 1.12 8.49
N ALA A 55 16.60 2.05 7.66
CA ALA A 55 16.49 1.93 6.20
C ALA A 55 17.19 0.69 5.66
N ALA A 56 18.33 0.30 6.24
CA ALA A 56 19.06 -0.86 5.76
C ALA A 56 18.27 -2.16 6.00
N ASP A 57 17.77 -2.34 7.22
CA ASP A 57 17.02 -3.56 7.56
C ASP A 57 15.66 -3.58 6.88
N VAL A 58 14.96 -2.45 6.92
CA VAL A 58 13.65 -2.37 6.25
C VAL A 58 13.80 -2.50 4.74
N GLY A 59 14.91 -2.05 4.17
CA GLY A 59 15.15 -2.21 2.74
C GLY A 59 15.12 -3.66 2.26
N THR A 60 15.38 -4.63 3.15
CA THR A 60 15.28 -6.04 2.78
C THR A 60 13.86 -6.45 2.42
N PHE A 61 12.85 -5.69 2.88
CA PHE A 61 11.46 -5.86 2.49
C PHE A 61 11.31 -5.83 0.97
N PHE A 62 11.98 -4.87 0.32
CA PHE A 62 11.91 -4.80 -1.14
C PHE A 62 12.67 -5.94 -1.80
N THR A 63 13.75 -6.41 -1.19
CA THR A 63 14.48 -7.56 -1.70
C THR A 63 13.58 -8.81 -1.69
N ILE A 64 12.79 -8.97 -0.64
CA ILE A 64 11.87 -10.08 -0.55
C ILE A 64 10.81 -9.98 -1.65
N TYR A 65 10.24 -8.80 -1.85
CA TYR A 65 9.25 -8.60 -2.91
C TYR A 65 9.85 -8.77 -4.30
N ALA A 66 11.13 -8.44 -4.47
CA ALA A 66 11.78 -8.64 -5.75
C ALA A 66 11.84 -10.12 -6.14
N ARG A 67 11.79 -11.01 -5.14
CA ARG A 67 11.80 -12.45 -5.37
C ARG A 67 10.40 -13.07 -5.36
N CYS A 68 9.39 -12.27 -5.05
CA CYS A 68 8.02 -12.74 -5.02
C CYS A 68 7.38 -12.62 -6.37
N ASP A 69 6.45 -13.53 -6.64
CA ASP A 69 5.62 -13.44 -7.83
C ASP A 69 4.32 -12.74 -7.47
N PHE A 70 4.41 -11.45 -7.12
CA PHE A 70 3.20 -10.65 -6.92
C PHE A 70 2.75 -10.10 -8.28
N GLY A 71 1.46 -9.79 -8.40
CA GLY A 71 0.96 -9.26 -9.67
C GLY A 71 1.11 -7.76 -9.77
N ARG A 72 0.36 -7.04 -8.96
CA ARG A 72 0.39 -5.58 -8.99
C ARG A 72 -0.12 -5.01 -7.69
N LEU A 73 0.20 -3.74 -7.48
CA LEU A 73 -0.32 -2.95 -6.38
C LEU A 73 -1.28 -1.91 -6.93
N GLU A 74 -2.31 -1.61 -6.15
CA GLU A 74 -3.25 -0.53 -6.47
C GLU A 74 -3.54 0.28 -5.22
N ALA A 75 -3.56 1.60 -5.35
CA ALA A 75 -3.95 2.47 -4.27
C ALA A 75 -5.47 2.40 -4.08
N ALA A 76 -5.91 2.45 -2.85
CA ALA A 76 -7.33 2.40 -2.52
C ALA A 76 -7.59 3.21 -1.24
N TRP A 77 -8.86 3.40 -0.94
CA TRP A 77 -9.29 4.00 0.32
C TRP A 77 -10.04 2.94 1.12
N LEU A 78 -9.72 2.85 2.39
CA LEU A 78 -10.40 1.94 3.30
C LEU A 78 -10.62 2.70 4.61
N ASP A 79 -11.90 2.93 4.93
CA ASP A 79 -12.28 3.58 6.17
C ASP A 79 -11.55 4.92 6.35
N GLY A 80 -11.51 5.71 5.28
CA GLY A 80 -10.91 7.04 5.32
C GLY A 80 -9.40 7.08 5.27
N ARG A 81 -8.75 5.92 5.13
CA ARG A 81 -7.29 5.82 5.09
C ARG A 81 -6.85 5.34 3.72
N GLU A 82 -5.79 5.93 3.20
CA GLU A 82 -5.16 5.39 2.00
C GLU A 82 -4.47 4.07 2.32
N VAL A 83 -4.74 3.07 1.50
CA VAL A 83 -4.10 1.76 1.62
C VAL A 83 -3.62 1.32 0.25
N ILE A 84 -2.81 0.27 0.25
CA ILE A 84 -2.32 -0.35 -0.98
C ILE A 84 -2.84 -1.78 -1.00
N LEU A 85 -3.54 -2.13 -2.07
CA LEU A 85 -4.02 -3.49 -2.27
C LEU A 85 -3.00 -4.26 -3.08
N VAL A 86 -2.70 -5.49 -2.66
CA VAL A 86 -1.73 -6.33 -3.34
C VAL A 86 -2.48 -7.47 -4.02
N TYR A 87 -2.30 -7.57 -5.33
CA TYR A 87 -3.00 -8.57 -6.15
C TYR A 87 -2.02 -9.64 -6.60
N PRO A 88 -2.42 -10.92 -6.52
CA PRO A 88 -1.65 -11.97 -7.18
C PRO A 88 -1.64 -11.79 -8.69
N PRO A 89 -0.73 -12.46 -9.42
CA PRO A 89 -0.72 -12.36 -10.87
C PRO A 89 -2.08 -12.70 -11.47
N GLU A 90 -2.56 -11.83 -12.37
CA GLU A 90 -3.79 -12.01 -13.12
C GLU A 90 -5.06 -12.12 -12.27
N ALA A 91 -4.97 -11.80 -10.99
CA ALA A 91 -6.14 -11.85 -10.11
C ALA A 91 -6.95 -10.57 -10.23
N THR A 92 -8.26 -10.70 -10.03
CA THR A 92 -9.17 -9.55 -10.02
C THR A 92 -9.54 -9.14 -8.61
N THR A 93 -9.16 -9.92 -7.60
CA THR A 93 -9.40 -9.57 -6.21
C THR A 93 -8.07 -9.51 -5.47
N PRO A 94 -7.93 -8.57 -4.53
CA PRO A 94 -6.68 -8.46 -3.79
C PRO A 94 -6.52 -9.60 -2.78
N LEU A 95 -5.27 -9.93 -2.48
CA LEU A 95 -4.95 -10.96 -1.51
C LEU A 95 -4.75 -10.39 -0.13
N TYR A 96 -4.09 -9.25 -0.02
CA TYR A 96 -3.86 -8.56 1.25
C TYR A 96 -3.60 -7.09 0.97
N LEU A 97 -3.38 -6.34 2.03
CA LEU A 97 -3.12 -4.91 1.90
C LEU A 97 -1.91 -4.51 2.74
N MET A 98 -1.43 -3.30 2.47
CA MET A 98 -0.43 -2.66 3.28
C MET A 98 -0.74 -1.17 3.34
N TRP A 99 -0.18 -0.47 4.32
CA TRP A 99 -0.24 0.98 4.32
C TRP A 99 1.10 1.57 4.76
N LEU A 100 1.26 2.86 4.48
CA LEU A 100 2.49 3.60 4.74
C LEU A 100 2.16 4.83 5.56
N GLU A 101 3.13 5.27 6.36
CA GLU A 101 3.09 6.58 6.97
C GLU A 101 4.29 7.37 6.48
N TRP A 102 4.07 8.63 6.21
CA TRP A 102 5.05 9.53 5.62
C TRP A 102 5.37 10.67 6.56
N GLN A 103 6.61 11.13 6.51
CA GLN A 103 7.03 12.35 7.19
C GLN A 103 8.07 13.02 6.30
N ALA A 104 7.81 14.28 5.93
CA ALA A 104 8.73 15.04 5.07
C ALA A 104 9.08 14.29 3.79
N ASN A 105 8.09 13.67 3.16
CA ASN A 105 8.23 12.91 1.91
C ASN A 105 9.10 11.67 2.03
N ARG A 106 9.33 11.19 3.26
CA ARG A 106 10.02 9.93 3.50
C ARG A 106 9.09 8.98 4.22
N ILE A 107 9.24 7.69 3.93
CA ILE A 107 8.44 6.66 4.57
C ILE A 107 9.02 6.40 5.96
N VAL A 108 8.17 6.57 6.99
CA VAL A 108 8.59 6.33 8.38
C VAL A 108 7.98 5.06 8.95
N PHE A 109 6.96 4.50 8.29
CA PHE A 109 6.33 3.28 8.77
C PHE A 109 5.68 2.54 7.62
N ILE A 110 5.87 1.20 7.60
CA ILE A 110 5.21 0.30 6.67
C ILE A 110 4.51 -0.76 7.48
N ARG A 111 3.19 -0.89 7.29
CA ARG A 111 2.42 -2.00 7.86
C ARG A 111 2.02 -2.91 6.72
N ASP A 112 2.54 -4.12 6.72
CA ASP A 112 2.29 -5.07 5.65
C ASP A 112 1.54 -6.28 6.22
N TYR A 113 0.37 -6.56 5.67
CA TYR A 113 -0.47 -7.67 6.13
C TYR A 113 -0.26 -8.94 5.32
N ARG A 114 0.89 -9.07 4.67
CA ARG A 114 1.19 -10.20 3.80
C ARG A 114 0.95 -11.56 4.46
N TYR A 115 1.20 -11.65 5.76
CA TYR A 115 1.11 -12.92 6.46
C TYR A 115 -0.20 -13.10 7.20
N VAL A 116 -1.20 -12.27 6.90
CA VAL A 116 -2.52 -12.36 7.51
C VAL A 116 -3.49 -12.84 6.44
N ASP A 117 -3.53 -14.15 6.23
CA ASP A 117 -4.27 -14.73 5.12
C ASP A 117 -5.77 -14.46 5.17
N TYR A 118 -6.31 -14.31 6.38
CA TYR A 118 -7.75 -14.15 6.55
C TYR A 118 -8.21 -12.70 6.55
N LEU A 119 -7.29 -11.74 6.51
CA LEU A 119 -7.66 -10.34 6.72
C LEU A 119 -8.69 -9.85 5.70
N LEU A 120 -8.39 -10.01 4.43
CA LEU A 120 -9.32 -9.53 3.39
C LEU A 120 -10.56 -10.37 3.28
N ALA A 121 -10.50 -11.65 3.67
CA ALA A 121 -11.68 -12.49 3.68
C ALA A 121 -12.68 -12.04 4.73
N GLU A 122 -12.20 -11.43 5.82
CA GLU A 122 -13.07 -10.95 6.89
C GLU A 122 -13.48 -9.50 6.71
N LEU A 123 -12.76 -8.73 5.90
CA LEU A 123 -13.15 -7.36 5.62
C LEU A 123 -14.33 -7.35 4.68
N PRO A 124 -15.30 -6.48 4.90
CA PRO A 124 -16.39 -6.34 3.94
C PRO A 124 -15.83 -5.90 2.59
N LEU A 125 -15.95 -6.77 1.59
CA LEU A 125 -15.48 -6.43 0.25
C LEU A 125 -16.15 -5.17 -0.27
N ILE A 126 -17.38 -4.94 0.16
CA ILE A 126 -18.11 -3.76 -0.21
C ILE A 126 -17.41 -2.47 0.23
N GLU A 127 -16.73 -2.50 1.37
CA GLU A 127 -15.98 -1.33 1.82
C GLU A 127 -14.79 -1.04 0.93
N LEU A 128 -14.10 -2.09 0.48
CA LEU A 128 -12.99 -1.92 -0.44
C LEU A 128 -13.47 -1.35 -1.76
N VAL A 129 -14.59 -1.83 -2.28
CA VAL A 129 -15.15 -1.33 -3.52
C VAL A 129 -15.52 0.14 -3.37
N ARG A 130 -16.17 0.51 -2.28
CA ARG A 130 -16.54 1.90 -2.04
C ARG A 130 -15.32 2.80 -1.93
N ALA A 131 -14.25 2.30 -1.35
CA ALA A 131 -13.04 3.08 -1.19
C ALA A 131 -12.39 3.40 -2.52
N ASN A 132 -12.66 2.61 -3.55
CA ASN A 132 -12.07 2.78 -4.87
C ASN A 132 -12.91 3.64 -5.81
N TYR A 133 -14.05 4.10 -5.39
CA TYR A 133 -14.89 4.91 -6.26
C TYR A 133 -14.37 6.31 -6.43
#